data_7b87557dc78c23d1909ec9933a1f5723
#
_entry.id   7b87557dc78c23d1909ec9933a1f5723
#
_cell.length_a   1.000
_cell.length_b   1.000
_cell.length_c   1.000
_cell.angle_alpha   90.00
_cell.angle_beta   90.00
_cell.angle_gamma   90.00
#
_symmetry.space_group_name_H-M   'P 1'
#
loop_
_entity.id
_entity.type
_entity.pdbx_description
1 polymer ?
#
loop_
_entity_poly.entity_id
_entity_poly.type
_entity_poly.pdbx_seq_one_letter_code
_entity_poly.pdbx_strand_id
1 'polypeptide(L)'
;MKVDKKIIKKNSNWNFKGNVYKYFDKHIKKSIPFYSEAQNLYAQYTDFFLQDKSKIIDLGSSTGVFLDKVYNRHKLNQKKLSFIGIDNTKEMISFCKKKYKSKKKLKFLHKDIEKINMKSSCIISSFYTIQFISPKKRQKIINKIYKSLNWGGAFFFLEKVRGSDARFQDMLTQTYNEFKISEGFSADQIIAK
;
A
#
# COMPACT_ATOMS: atom_id res chain seq x y z
N MET A 1 -14.92 11.27 12.96
CA MET A 1 -15.33 10.87 11.59
C MET A 1 -15.95 9.48 11.64
N LYS A 2 -17.15 9.24 11.02
CA LYS A 2 -17.87 7.94 11.09
C LYS A 2 -17.10 6.71 10.55
N VAL A 3 -16.00 6.92 9.84
CA VAL A 3 -15.20 5.87 9.18
C VAL A 3 -14.37 5.06 10.18
N ASP A 4 -13.85 5.70 11.23
CA ASP A 4 -12.96 5.04 12.18
C ASP A 4 -13.63 3.94 12.98
N LYS A 5 -14.91 4.11 13.32
CA LYS A 5 -15.70 3.08 14.05
C LYS A 5 -15.91 1.79 13.25
N LYS A 6 -15.72 1.82 11.91
CA LYS A 6 -15.89 0.65 11.02
C LYS A 6 -14.59 -0.07 10.68
N ILE A 7 -13.44 0.60 10.82
CA ILE A 7 -12.12 0.04 10.49
C ILE A 7 -11.50 -0.64 11.71
N ILE A 8 -11.77 -0.14 12.92
CA ILE A 8 -11.19 -0.67 14.17
C ILE A 8 -12.18 -1.64 14.81
N LYS A 9 -11.78 -2.90 14.98
CA LYS A 9 -12.46 -3.83 15.89
C LYS A 9 -11.83 -3.76 17.28
N LYS A 10 -12.65 -4.06 18.33
CA LYS A 10 -12.16 -4.36 19.67
C LYS A 10 -10.91 -5.25 19.60
N ASN A 11 -9.88 -4.95 20.37
CA ASN A 11 -8.60 -5.65 20.46
C ASN A 11 -7.59 -5.37 19.32
N SER A 12 -7.50 -4.14 18.83
CA SER A 12 -6.45 -3.69 17.88
C SER A 12 -6.38 -4.48 16.56
N ASN A 13 -7.39 -5.29 16.24
CA ASN A 13 -7.44 -6.02 14.98
C ASN A 13 -8.07 -5.16 13.88
N TRP A 14 -7.24 -4.72 12.94
CA TRP A 14 -7.66 -3.97 11.76
C TRP A 14 -8.55 -4.83 10.85
N ASN A 15 -9.71 -4.31 10.48
CA ASN A 15 -10.62 -4.99 9.57
C ASN A 15 -10.87 -4.12 8.33
N PHE A 16 -10.42 -4.59 7.18
CA PHE A 16 -10.58 -3.93 5.89
C PHE A 16 -11.75 -4.49 5.03
N LYS A 17 -12.56 -5.41 5.61
CA LYS A 17 -13.69 -6.07 4.93
C LYS A 17 -14.93 -5.17 4.82
N GLY A 18 -15.90 -5.62 4.05
CA GLY A 18 -17.17 -4.95 3.88
C GLY A 18 -17.05 -3.68 3.03
N ASN A 19 -17.71 -2.60 3.45
CA ASN A 19 -17.77 -1.35 2.70
C ASN A 19 -16.58 -0.40 2.92
N VAL A 20 -15.50 -0.84 3.57
CA VAL A 20 -14.32 -0.01 3.87
C VAL A 20 -13.71 0.60 2.61
N TYR A 21 -13.69 -0.12 1.50
CA TYR A 21 -13.16 0.36 0.21
C TYR A 21 -13.77 1.70 -0.26
N LYS A 22 -15.02 2.00 0.11
CA LYS A 22 -15.69 3.26 -0.27
C LYS A 22 -15.10 4.51 0.38
N TYR A 23 -14.47 4.35 1.54
CA TYR A 23 -13.96 5.44 2.37
C TYR A 23 -12.44 5.38 2.56
N PHE A 24 -11.83 4.27 2.15
CA PHE A 24 -10.44 3.96 2.43
C PHE A 24 -9.49 5.07 1.96
N ASP A 25 -9.58 5.50 0.71
CA ASP A 25 -8.68 6.50 0.14
C ASP A 25 -8.74 7.83 0.88
N LYS A 26 -9.94 8.28 1.27
CA LYS A 26 -10.14 9.50 2.05
C LYS A 26 -9.57 9.36 3.47
N HIS A 27 -9.82 8.20 4.09
CA HIS A 27 -9.37 7.93 5.44
C HIS A 27 -7.85 7.82 5.52
N ILE A 28 -7.22 7.07 4.63
CA ILE A 28 -5.78 6.81 4.69
C ILE A 28 -4.96 8.09 4.47
N LYS A 29 -5.37 8.97 3.57
CA LYS A 29 -4.74 10.28 3.33
C LYS A 29 -4.73 11.15 4.58
N LYS A 30 -5.81 11.13 5.35
CA LYS A 30 -5.93 11.85 6.63
C LYS A 30 -5.22 11.14 7.79
N SER A 31 -4.93 9.86 7.65
CA SER A 31 -4.34 9.04 8.73
C SER A 31 -2.83 8.93 8.63
N ILE A 32 -2.25 9.15 7.48
CA ILE A 32 -0.81 8.97 7.25
C ILE A 32 -0.25 10.23 6.60
N PRO A 33 0.71 10.90 7.27
CA PRO A 33 1.40 12.06 6.70
C PRO A 33 2.03 11.72 5.36
N PHE A 34 1.96 12.65 4.41
CA PHE A 34 2.59 12.54 3.09
C PHE A 34 2.22 11.28 2.28
N TYR A 35 1.07 10.64 2.59
CA TYR A 35 0.67 9.40 1.91
C TYR A 35 0.56 9.55 0.38
N SER A 36 -0.08 10.61 -0.07
CA SER A 36 -0.29 10.86 -1.50
C SER A 36 0.98 11.31 -2.19
N GLU A 37 1.77 12.14 -1.53
CA GLU A 37 3.04 12.71 -1.98
C GLU A 37 4.08 11.61 -2.17
N ALA A 38 4.21 10.72 -1.19
CA ALA A 38 5.10 9.57 -1.26
C ALA A 38 4.73 8.64 -2.43
N GLN A 39 3.43 8.34 -2.63
CA GLN A 39 3.01 7.55 -3.78
C GLN A 39 3.28 8.25 -5.11
N ASN A 40 3.15 9.59 -5.18
CA ASN A 40 3.48 10.35 -6.37
C ASN A 40 4.97 10.28 -6.68
N LEU A 41 5.82 10.45 -5.66
CA LEU A 41 7.28 10.34 -5.78
C LEU A 41 7.69 8.94 -6.26
N TYR A 42 7.15 7.88 -5.66
CA TYR A 42 7.44 6.51 -6.10
C TYR A 42 6.92 6.25 -7.53
N ALA A 43 5.79 6.82 -7.91
CA ALA A 43 5.33 6.73 -9.31
C ALA A 43 6.30 7.43 -10.28
N GLN A 44 6.94 8.54 -9.89
CA GLN A 44 8.02 9.17 -10.67
C GLN A 44 9.25 8.28 -10.75
N TYR A 45 9.67 7.66 -9.64
CA TYR A 45 10.83 6.77 -9.62
C TYR A 45 10.66 5.57 -10.57
N THR A 46 9.44 5.17 -10.92
CA THR A 46 9.23 4.09 -11.88
C THR A 46 9.84 4.38 -13.27
N ASP A 47 10.08 5.64 -13.64
CA ASP A 47 10.71 6.01 -14.90
C ASP A 47 12.12 5.44 -15.05
N PHE A 48 12.84 5.31 -13.93
CA PHE A 48 14.22 4.83 -13.90
C PHE A 48 14.33 3.30 -13.95
N PHE A 49 13.27 2.59 -13.65
CA PHE A 49 13.29 1.12 -13.52
C PHE A 49 12.53 0.40 -14.64
N LEU A 50 11.50 1.04 -15.23
CA LEU A 50 10.63 0.36 -16.18
C LEU A 50 11.17 0.37 -17.60
N GLN A 51 11.41 -0.82 -18.11
CA GLN A 51 11.78 -1.10 -19.50
C GLN A 51 10.63 -1.82 -20.22
N ASP A 52 10.80 -2.13 -21.53
CA ASP A 52 9.81 -2.95 -22.23
C ASP A 52 9.61 -4.31 -21.53
N LYS A 53 8.39 -4.80 -21.53
CA LYS A 53 7.96 -6.05 -20.87
C LYS A 53 8.15 -6.08 -19.36
N SER A 54 8.40 -4.94 -18.70
CA SER A 54 8.53 -4.87 -17.25
C SER A 54 7.23 -5.24 -16.55
N LYS A 55 7.37 -5.95 -15.42
CA LYS A 55 6.29 -6.32 -14.52
C LYS A 55 6.42 -5.58 -13.19
N ILE A 56 5.30 -5.00 -12.76
CA ILE A 56 5.15 -4.28 -11.49
C ILE A 56 4.14 -5.05 -10.64
N ILE A 57 4.49 -5.32 -9.38
CA ILE A 57 3.60 -5.96 -8.41
C ILE A 57 3.42 -5.05 -7.21
N ASP A 58 2.18 -4.78 -6.82
CA ASP A 58 1.83 -4.01 -5.64
C ASP A 58 1.19 -4.93 -4.58
N LEU A 59 1.90 -5.09 -3.47
CA LEU A 59 1.51 -5.97 -2.36
C LEU A 59 0.66 -5.20 -1.35
N GLY A 60 -0.57 -5.66 -1.12
CA GLY A 60 -1.57 -4.90 -0.35
C GLY A 60 -2.09 -3.72 -1.16
N SER A 61 -2.45 -3.97 -2.42
CA SER A 61 -2.83 -2.91 -3.37
C SER A 61 -4.09 -2.14 -3.01
N SER A 62 -4.87 -2.62 -2.02
CA SER A 62 -6.07 -1.95 -1.53
C SER A 62 -7.00 -1.52 -2.67
N THR A 63 -7.27 -0.23 -2.83
CA THR A 63 -8.11 0.36 -3.89
C THR A 63 -7.38 0.60 -5.23
N GLY A 64 -6.13 0.17 -5.36
CA GLY A 64 -5.34 0.19 -6.60
C GLY A 64 -4.79 1.57 -6.99
N VAL A 65 -4.81 2.55 -6.09
CA VAL A 65 -4.44 3.95 -6.40
C VAL A 65 -3.00 4.08 -6.88
N PHE A 66 -2.05 3.39 -6.25
CA PHE A 66 -0.64 3.47 -6.67
C PHE A 66 -0.45 2.92 -8.09
N LEU A 67 -0.96 1.72 -8.36
CA LEU A 67 -0.87 1.14 -9.70
C LEU A 67 -1.56 2.00 -10.75
N ASP A 68 -2.66 2.67 -10.40
CA ASP A 68 -3.34 3.60 -11.30
C ASP A 68 -2.48 4.82 -11.63
N LYS A 69 -1.76 5.37 -10.65
CA LYS A 69 -0.80 6.47 -10.87
C LYS A 69 0.31 6.04 -11.82
N VAL A 70 0.92 4.87 -11.57
CA VAL A 70 1.99 4.34 -12.43
C VAL A 70 1.47 4.04 -13.83
N TYR A 71 0.29 3.43 -13.96
CA TYR A 71 -0.35 3.19 -15.25
C TYR A 71 -0.56 4.49 -16.04
N ASN A 72 -1.14 5.52 -15.40
CA ASN A 72 -1.41 6.79 -16.07
C ASN A 72 -0.12 7.50 -16.50
N ARG A 73 0.97 7.36 -15.73
CA ARG A 73 2.29 7.91 -16.08
C ARG A 73 2.87 7.26 -17.33
N HIS A 74 2.67 5.95 -17.50
CA HIS A 74 3.28 5.17 -18.59
C HIS A 74 2.31 4.77 -19.71
N LYS A 75 1.06 5.21 -19.68
CA LYS A 75 0.02 4.77 -20.64
C LYS A 75 0.31 5.15 -22.09
N LEU A 76 1.05 6.24 -22.32
CA LEU A 76 1.37 6.76 -23.65
C LEU A 76 2.69 6.21 -24.19
N ASN A 77 3.53 5.58 -23.35
CA ASN A 77 4.74 4.97 -23.88
C ASN A 77 4.41 3.61 -24.54
N GLN A 78 5.22 3.23 -25.52
CA GLN A 78 5.02 2.00 -26.30
C GLN A 78 5.39 0.72 -25.53
N LYS A 79 5.86 0.82 -24.28
CA LYS A 79 6.30 -0.31 -23.47
C LYS A 79 5.17 -1.28 -23.14
N LYS A 80 5.42 -2.56 -23.28
CA LYS A 80 4.49 -3.65 -22.92
C LYS A 80 4.55 -3.92 -21.41
N LEU A 81 4.01 -3.03 -20.59
CA LEU A 81 4.04 -3.15 -19.13
C LEU A 81 2.89 -4.03 -18.60
N SER A 82 3.16 -4.74 -17.50
CA SER A 82 2.18 -5.54 -16.75
C SER A 82 2.10 -5.03 -15.32
N PHE A 83 0.89 -4.73 -14.85
CA PHE A 83 0.62 -4.20 -13.51
C PHE A 83 -0.25 -5.19 -12.75
N ILE A 84 0.21 -5.65 -11.58
CA ILE A 84 -0.48 -6.66 -10.79
C ILE A 84 -0.65 -6.16 -9.36
N GLY A 85 -1.90 -5.90 -8.96
CA GLY A 85 -2.27 -5.59 -7.58
C GLY A 85 -2.71 -6.85 -6.84
N ILE A 86 -2.23 -7.02 -5.62
CA ILE A 86 -2.53 -8.17 -4.77
C ILE A 86 -3.08 -7.66 -3.46
N ASP A 87 -4.21 -8.20 -3.05
CA ASP A 87 -4.80 -7.93 -1.74
C ASP A 87 -5.51 -9.17 -1.23
N ASN A 88 -5.52 -9.37 0.09
CA ASN A 88 -6.22 -10.46 0.74
C ASN A 88 -7.68 -10.12 1.09
N THR A 89 -8.15 -8.92 0.74
CA THR A 89 -9.51 -8.44 0.95
C THR A 89 -10.31 -8.55 -0.35
N LYS A 90 -11.29 -9.46 -0.37
CA LYS A 90 -12.11 -9.74 -1.56
C LYS A 90 -12.83 -8.50 -2.07
N GLU A 91 -13.36 -7.68 -1.16
CA GLU A 91 -14.10 -6.46 -1.48
C GLU A 91 -13.23 -5.39 -2.15
N MET A 92 -11.98 -5.22 -1.68
CA MET A 92 -10.99 -4.32 -2.31
C MET A 92 -10.72 -4.76 -3.75
N ILE A 93 -10.45 -6.05 -3.95
CA ILE A 93 -10.18 -6.59 -5.28
C ILE A 93 -11.41 -6.48 -6.21
N SER A 94 -12.62 -6.76 -5.71
CA SER A 94 -13.84 -6.60 -6.48
C SER A 94 -14.06 -5.14 -6.90
N PHE A 95 -13.80 -4.21 -6.01
CA PHE A 95 -13.83 -2.78 -6.29
C PHE A 95 -12.82 -2.40 -7.38
N CYS A 96 -11.56 -2.83 -7.25
CA CYS A 96 -10.51 -2.57 -8.24
C CYS A 96 -10.86 -3.10 -9.62
N LYS A 97 -11.34 -4.33 -9.71
CA LYS A 97 -11.76 -4.94 -10.97
C LYS A 97 -12.88 -4.15 -11.66
N LYS A 98 -13.83 -3.62 -10.89
CA LYS A 98 -14.90 -2.76 -11.41
C LYS A 98 -14.37 -1.40 -11.83
N LYS A 99 -13.64 -0.72 -10.94
CA LYS A 99 -13.12 0.65 -11.15
C LYS A 99 -12.18 0.74 -12.35
N TYR A 100 -11.32 -0.26 -12.54
CA TYR A 100 -10.28 -0.26 -13.58
C TYR A 100 -10.59 -1.18 -14.76
N LYS A 101 -11.85 -1.53 -14.98
CA LYS A 101 -12.30 -2.48 -16.04
C LYS A 101 -11.77 -2.09 -17.44
N SER A 102 -11.71 -0.80 -17.75
CA SER A 102 -11.20 -0.29 -19.05
C SER A 102 -9.67 -0.38 -19.20
N LYS A 103 -8.92 -0.49 -18.09
CA LYS A 103 -7.46 -0.52 -18.06
C LYS A 103 -6.93 -1.96 -18.11
N LYS A 104 -7.01 -2.61 -19.30
CA LYS A 104 -6.71 -4.05 -19.48
C LYS A 104 -5.33 -4.52 -18.97
N LYS A 105 -4.34 -3.61 -18.88
CA LYS A 105 -3.00 -3.91 -18.33
C LYS A 105 -2.97 -4.00 -16.81
N LEU A 106 -3.98 -3.46 -16.09
CA LEU A 106 -4.11 -3.56 -14.64
C LEU A 106 -4.84 -4.86 -14.28
N LYS A 107 -4.18 -5.74 -13.54
CA LYS A 107 -4.75 -6.98 -13.03
C LYS A 107 -4.79 -6.95 -11.51
N PHE A 108 -5.92 -7.34 -10.91
CA PHE A 108 -6.08 -7.39 -9.46
C PHE A 108 -6.44 -8.80 -9.01
N LEU A 109 -5.65 -9.33 -8.06
CA LEU A 109 -5.72 -10.72 -7.61
C LEU A 109 -6.05 -10.78 -6.11
N HIS A 110 -7.13 -11.47 -5.77
CA HIS A 110 -7.45 -11.81 -4.38
C HIS A 110 -6.55 -12.97 -3.94
N LYS A 111 -5.43 -12.66 -3.33
CA LYS A 111 -4.43 -13.65 -2.89
C LYS A 111 -3.68 -13.16 -1.66
N ASP A 112 -3.21 -14.13 -0.89
CA ASP A 112 -2.24 -13.90 0.17
C ASP A 112 -0.85 -13.65 -0.41
N ILE A 113 -0.14 -12.65 0.12
CA ILE A 113 1.22 -12.28 -0.27
C ILE A 113 2.19 -13.48 -0.11
N GLU A 114 1.98 -14.30 0.92
CA GLU A 114 2.82 -15.49 1.15
C GLU A 114 2.73 -16.51 0.01
N LYS A 115 1.58 -16.58 -0.67
CA LYS A 115 1.27 -17.62 -1.66
C LYS A 115 1.45 -17.20 -3.12
N ILE A 116 1.73 -15.90 -3.39
CA ILE A 116 1.85 -15.41 -4.77
C ILE A 116 3.23 -15.65 -5.35
N ASN A 117 3.29 -15.98 -6.64
CA ASN A 117 4.54 -15.99 -7.40
C ASN A 117 4.86 -14.57 -7.89
N MET A 118 5.98 -14.01 -7.43
CA MET A 118 6.46 -12.66 -7.76
C MET A 118 7.66 -12.67 -8.73
N LYS A 119 8.12 -13.83 -9.18
CA LYS A 119 9.35 -13.97 -10.01
C LYS A 119 9.33 -13.05 -11.23
N SER A 120 10.50 -12.59 -11.60
CA SER A 120 10.74 -11.71 -12.76
C SER A 120 9.97 -10.40 -12.68
N SER A 121 9.99 -9.76 -11.52
CA SER A 121 9.42 -8.42 -11.32
C SER A 121 10.51 -7.35 -11.42
N CYS A 122 10.20 -6.27 -12.11
CA CYS A 122 11.06 -5.09 -12.19
C CYS A 122 10.87 -4.20 -10.96
N ILE A 123 9.62 -4.01 -10.56
CA ILE A 123 9.27 -3.28 -9.34
C ILE A 123 8.32 -4.14 -8.50
N ILE A 124 8.59 -4.21 -7.21
CA ILE A 124 7.63 -4.69 -6.21
C ILE A 124 7.40 -3.52 -5.25
N SER A 125 6.14 -3.19 -4.98
CA SER A 125 5.75 -2.16 -4.01
C SER A 125 4.97 -2.75 -2.85
N SER A 126 5.09 -2.12 -1.68
CA SER A 126 4.33 -2.45 -0.47
C SER A 126 4.19 -1.21 0.40
N PHE A 127 3.00 -0.63 0.45
CA PHE A 127 2.77 0.58 1.21
C PHE A 127 1.89 0.28 2.43
N TYR A 128 2.50 0.36 3.61
CA TYR A 128 1.85 0.13 4.90
C TYR A 128 1.15 -1.24 5.00
N THR A 129 1.76 -2.29 4.42
CA THR A 129 1.18 -3.63 4.33
C THR A 129 1.91 -4.65 5.19
N ILE A 130 3.24 -4.64 5.19
CA ILE A 130 4.08 -5.61 5.91
C ILE A 130 3.84 -5.53 7.42
N GLN A 131 3.48 -4.34 7.94
CA GLN A 131 3.14 -4.16 9.36
C GLN A 131 1.99 -5.06 9.83
N PHE A 132 1.07 -5.46 8.94
CA PHE A 132 -0.06 -6.35 9.26
C PHE A 132 0.30 -7.85 9.18
N ILE A 133 1.52 -8.17 8.74
CA ILE A 133 2.01 -9.54 8.67
C ILE A 133 2.68 -9.90 10.02
N SER A 134 2.46 -11.12 10.48
CA SER A 134 3.11 -11.62 11.70
C SER A 134 4.63 -11.40 11.63
N PRO A 135 5.27 -10.84 12.68
CA PRO A 135 6.71 -10.60 12.70
C PRO A 135 7.55 -11.81 12.30
N LYS A 136 7.15 -13.01 12.75
CA LYS A 136 7.83 -14.27 12.41
C LYS A 136 7.88 -14.58 10.91
N LYS A 137 6.99 -13.97 10.11
CA LYS A 137 6.88 -14.22 8.66
C LYS A 137 7.50 -13.10 7.81
N ARG A 138 7.74 -11.92 8.38
CA ARG A 138 8.19 -10.73 7.61
C ARG A 138 9.50 -10.99 6.89
N GLN A 139 10.50 -11.55 7.57
CA GLN A 139 11.80 -11.85 6.95
C GLN A 139 11.67 -12.79 5.76
N LYS A 140 10.84 -13.84 5.87
CA LYS A 140 10.57 -14.76 4.75
C LYS A 140 9.98 -14.03 3.54
N ILE A 141 9.08 -13.07 3.78
CA ILE A 141 8.47 -12.28 2.69
C ILE A 141 9.49 -11.33 2.06
N ILE A 142 10.32 -10.64 2.86
CA ILE A 142 11.39 -9.78 2.34
C ILE A 142 12.37 -10.60 1.49
N ASN A 143 12.79 -11.76 1.98
CA ASN A 143 13.66 -12.66 1.21
C ASN A 143 13.01 -13.13 -0.11
N LYS A 144 11.70 -13.37 -0.10
CA LYS A 144 10.95 -13.72 -1.30
C LYS A 144 10.87 -12.56 -2.29
N ILE A 145 10.64 -11.33 -1.81
CA ILE A 145 10.68 -10.11 -2.62
C ILE A 145 12.04 -9.96 -3.28
N TYR A 146 13.12 -10.01 -2.50
CA TYR A 146 14.49 -9.92 -3.01
C TYR A 146 14.77 -10.92 -4.13
N LYS A 147 14.47 -12.20 -3.91
CA LYS A 147 14.65 -13.28 -4.90
C LYS A 147 13.74 -13.17 -6.12
N SER A 148 12.72 -12.34 -6.08
CA SER A 148 11.75 -12.17 -7.16
C SER A 148 12.03 -10.97 -8.05
N LEU A 149 12.87 -10.05 -7.61
CA LEU A 149 13.29 -8.91 -8.40
C LEU A 149 14.29 -9.33 -9.48
N ASN A 150 14.14 -8.73 -10.65
CA ASN A 150 15.16 -8.80 -11.69
C ASN A 150 16.41 -8.02 -11.24
N TRP A 151 17.56 -8.32 -11.84
CA TRP A 151 18.74 -7.47 -11.68
C TRP A 151 18.40 -6.01 -12.06
N GLY A 152 18.81 -5.05 -11.21
CA GLY A 152 18.47 -3.64 -11.37
C GLY A 152 17.01 -3.30 -11.04
N GLY A 153 16.21 -4.25 -10.53
CA GLY A 153 14.87 -3.99 -10.05
C GLY A 153 14.83 -3.34 -8.66
N ALA A 154 13.67 -2.80 -8.27
CA ALA A 154 13.51 -2.08 -7.02
C ALA A 154 12.36 -2.60 -6.16
N PHE A 155 12.56 -2.56 -4.84
CA PHE A 155 11.49 -2.71 -3.85
C PHE A 155 11.14 -1.33 -3.27
N PHE A 156 9.93 -0.86 -3.56
CA PHE A 156 9.39 0.38 -3.02
C PHE A 156 8.52 0.06 -1.81
N PHE A 157 8.85 0.58 -0.65
CA PHE A 157 8.03 0.34 0.53
C PHE A 157 7.94 1.55 1.45
N LEU A 158 6.81 1.64 2.14
CA LEU A 158 6.54 2.58 3.20
C LEU A 158 5.95 1.81 4.38
N GLU A 159 6.49 2.01 5.57
CA GLU A 159 6.01 1.32 6.77
C GLU A 159 6.11 2.24 8.00
N LYS A 160 5.24 1.98 8.98
CA LYS A 160 5.34 2.61 10.28
C LYS A 160 6.47 1.96 11.06
N VAL A 161 7.43 2.75 11.49
CA VAL A 161 8.56 2.31 12.31
C VAL A 161 8.42 2.83 13.74
N ARG A 162 9.12 2.19 14.68
CA ARG A 162 9.28 2.71 16.05
C ARG A 162 10.49 3.63 16.09
N GLY A 163 10.45 4.60 17.01
CA GLY A 163 11.64 5.37 17.37
C GLY A 163 12.75 4.47 17.91
N SER A 164 14.00 4.91 17.76
CA SER A 164 15.18 4.17 18.21
C SER A 164 15.26 4.05 19.73
N ASP A 165 14.72 5.01 20.46
CA ASP A 165 14.61 5.05 21.91
C ASP A 165 13.30 5.73 22.36
N ALA A 166 13.08 5.82 23.68
CA ALA A 166 11.86 6.38 24.26
C ALA A 166 11.65 7.85 23.84
N ARG A 167 12.69 8.68 23.85
CA ARG A 167 12.61 10.11 23.50
C ARG A 167 12.17 10.29 22.05
N PHE A 168 12.81 9.60 21.10
CA PHE A 168 12.40 9.67 19.70
C PHE A 168 11.00 9.08 19.47
N GLN A 169 10.64 8.03 20.21
CA GLN A 169 9.28 7.48 20.14
C GLN A 169 8.23 8.50 20.61
N ASP A 170 8.50 9.24 21.68
CA ASP A 170 7.60 10.28 22.20
C ASP A 170 7.47 11.45 21.21
N MET A 171 8.59 11.92 20.63
CA MET A 171 8.57 12.92 19.57
C MET A 171 7.72 12.49 18.37
N LEU A 172 7.93 11.27 17.87
CA LEU A 172 7.15 10.73 16.75
C LEU A 172 5.66 10.60 17.10
N THR A 173 5.36 10.20 18.32
CA THR A 173 3.98 10.05 18.80
C THR A 173 3.30 11.41 18.89
N GLN A 174 3.95 12.41 19.47
CA GLN A 174 3.41 13.76 19.57
C GLN A 174 3.17 14.37 18.19
N THR A 175 4.17 14.37 17.32
CA THR A 175 4.06 14.91 15.96
C THR A 175 2.93 14.23 15.18
N TYR A 176 2.80 12.90 15.33
CA TYR A 176 1.72 12.16 14.68
C TYR A 176 0.34 12.51 15.24
N ASN A 177 0.22 12.75 16.55
CA ASN A 177 -1.03 13.18 17.18
C ASN A 177 -1.43 14.58 16.71
N GLU A 178 -0.49 15.50 16.63
CA GLU A 178 -0.72 16.86 16.10
C GLU A 178 -1.20 16.81 14.65
N PHE A 179 -0.55 16.01 13.80
CA PHE A 179 -1.01 15.78 12.44
C PHE A 179 -2.45 15.22 12.40
N LYS A 180 -2.78 14.28 13.27
CA LYS A 180 -4.13 13.72 13.35
C LYS A 180 -5.16 14.77 13.74
N ILE A 181 -4.84 15.61 14.72
CA ILE A 181 -5.71 16.70 15.15
C ILE A 181 -5.93 17.69 14.01
N SER A 182 -4.88 18.09 13.30
CA SER A 182 -4.98 19.01 12.15
C SER A 182 -5.84 18.45 11.01
N GLU A 183 -5.87 17.10 10.86
CA GLU A 183 -6.74 16.39 9.90
C GLU A 183 -8.18 16.17 10.40
N GLY A 184 -8.51 16.70 11.60
CA GLY A 184 -9.85 16.70 12.17
C GLY A 184 -10.25 15.43 12.92
N PHE A 185 -9.27 14.66 13.44
CA PHE A 185 -9.55 13.56 14.37
C PHE A 185 -9.74 14.10 15.80
N SER A 186 -10.71 13.56 16.52
CA SER A 186 -10.88 13.84 17.94
C SER A 186 -9.85 13.10 18.80
N ALA A 187 -9.62 13.57 20.04
CA ALA A 187 -8.75 12.91 21.00
C ALA A 187 -9.16 11.43 21.21
N ASP A 188 -10.46 11.16 21.37
CA ASP A 188 -10.99 9.78 21.52
C ASP A 188 -10.64 8.90 20.32
N GLN A 189 -10.68 9.47 19.10
CA GLN A 189 -10.32 8.74 17.87
C GLN A 189 -8.82 8.45 17.76
N ILE A 190 -7.99 9.26 18.39
CA ILE A 190 -6.54 9.06 18.44
C ILE A 190 -6.18 8.01 19.48
N ILE A 191 -6.77 8.10 20.68
CA ILE A 191 -6.50 7.18 21.80
C ILE A 191 -7.04 5.76 21.52
N ALA A 192 -8.17 5.64 20.82
CA ALA A 192 -8.77 4.35 20.47
C ALA A 192 -7.97 3.53 19.43
N LYS A 193 -6.86 4.04 18.95
CA LYS A 193 -5.98 3.41 17.94
C LYS A 193 -4.68 2.92 18.54
#